data_8c159301add666e3014e714eccdc1462
#
_entry.id   8c159301add666e3014e714eccdc1462
#
_cell.length_a   1.000
_cell.length_b   1.000
_cell.length_c   1.000
_cell.angle_alpha   90.00
_cell.angle_beta   90.00
_cell.angle_gamma   90.00
#
_symmetry.space_group_name_H-M   'P 1'
#
loop_
_entity.id
_entity.type
_entity.pdbx_description
1 polymer ?
#
loop_
_entity_poly.entity_id
_entity_poly.type
_entity_poly.pdbx_seq_one_letter_code
_entity_poly.pdbx_strand_id
1 'polypeptide(L)'
;MKIYMTDIVPFGDEKIFAQMLPFITEDRKNKIMQLKKKEDRCRSLAAGLLLEYALREYGISLLPGKMQQMYLRFGEKGKPVLNGKTGIHFNLSHSGRYVAGVFSDKEVGIDVEQIRKGQMKVAERFFCPEEYLALQKEKMKKADCYFTELWTRKESYIKAVGK
;
A
#
# COMPACT_ATOMS: atom_id res chain seq x y z
N MET A 1 2.64 -9.74 -13.68
CA MET A 1 2.10 -8.93 -12.55
C MET A 1 1.52 -9.85 -11.49
N LYS A 2 1.86 -9.63 -10.21
CA LYS A 2 1.29 -10.34 -9.05
C LYS A 2 0.72 -9.33 -8.06
N ILE A 3 -0.40 -9.66 -7.42
CA ILE A 3 -1.04 -8.83 -6.41
C ILE A 3 -1.16 -9.66 -5.13
N TYR A 4 -0.78 -9.07 -4.01
CA TYR A 4 -0.89 -9.65 -2.67
C TYR A 4 -1.69 -8.73 -1.77
N MET A 5 -2.46 -9.32 -0.87
CA MET A 5 -3.20 -8.59 0.14
C MET A 5 -3.13 -9.32 1.47
N THR A 6 -3.01 -8.59 2.56
CA THR A 6 -3.02 -9.13 3.92
C THR A 6 -3.91 -8.30 4.84
N ASP A 7 -4.46 -8.99 5.84
CA ASP A 7 -5.24 -8.39 6.91
C ASP A 7 -4.33 -8.10 8.11
N ILE A 8 -4.50 -6.94 8.74
CA ILE A 8 -3.69 -6.55 9.91
C ILE A 8 -4.23 -7.10 11.23
N VAL A 9 -5.43 -7.63 11.27
CA VAL A 9 -6.09 -8.09 12.51
C VAL A 9 -5.23 -9.05 13.34
N PRO A 10 -4.57 -10.07 12.76
CA PRO A 10 -3.70 -10.95 13.52
C PRO A 10 -2.54 -10.23 14.23
N PHE A 11 -2.03 -9.16 13.66
CA PHE A 11 -0.94 -8.36 14.23
C PHE A 11 -1.39 -7.43 15.38
N GLY A 12 -2.67 -7.41 15.68
CA GLY A 12 -3.22 -6.80 16.90
C GLY A 12 -2.87 -7.56 18.18
N ASP A 13 -2.53 -8.85 18.08
CA ASP A 13 -1.96 -9.63 19.16
C ASP A 13 -0.49 -9.28 19.36
N GLU A 14 -0.10 -8.93 20.61
CA GLU A 14 1.27 -8.48 20.90
C GLU A 14 2.33 -9.57 20.75
N LYS A 15 1.96 -10.83 21.00
CA LYS A 15 2.88 -11.97 20.82
C LYS A 15 3.13 -12.20 19.34
N ILE A 16 2.08 -12.22 18.52
CA ILE A 16 2.20 -12.36 17.07
C ILE A 16 2.99 -11.17 16.50
N PHE A 17 2.68 -9.94 16.95
CA PHE A 17 3.39 -8.75 16.52
C PHE A 17 4.90 -8.86 16.79
N ALA A 18 5.29 -9.21 18.02
CA ALA A 18 6.67 -9.37 18.42
C ALA A 18 7.39 -10.47 17.64
N GLN A 19 6.73 -11.61 17.40
CA GLN A 19 7.26 -12.73 16.62
C GLN A 19 7.51 -12.36 15.15
N MET A 20 6.74 -11.43 14.58
CA MET A 20 6.87 -11.02 13.18
C MET A 20 7.89 -9.90 12.94
N LEU A 21 8.26 -9.14 13.97
CA LEU A 21 9.26 -8.07 13.85
C LEU A 21 10.60 -8.50 13.24
N PRO A 22 11.18 -9.67 13.55
CA PRO A 22 12.44 -10.11 12.95
C PRO A 22 12.40 -10.28 11.43
N PHE A 23 11.22 -10.38 10.84
CA PHE A 23 11.02 -10.61 9.41
C PHE A 23 10.86 -9.32 8.58
N ILE A 24 11.16 -8.16 9.17
CA ILE A 24 11.19 -6.85 8.48
C ILE A 24 12.52 -6.15 8.72
N THR A 25 12.83 -5.16 7.87
CA THR A 25 14.09 -4.39 7.95
C THR A 25 14.15 -3.53 9.22
N GLU A 26 15.38 -3.24 9.68
CA GLU A 26 15.60 -2.37 10.86
C GLU A 26 15.02 -0.97 10.66
N ASP A 27 15.16 -0.38 9.47
CA ASP A 27 14.57 0.93 9.17
C ASP A 27 13.04 0.92 9.36
N ARG A 28 12.38 -0.17 8.99
CA ARG A 28 10.94 -0.32 9.18
C ARG A 28 10.58 -0.53 10.64
N LYS A 29 11.38 -1.27 11.41
CA LYS A 29 11.18 -1.41 12.87
C LYS A 29 11.26 -0.04 13.55
N ASN A 30 12.30 0.74 13.22
CA ASN A 30 12.48 2.09 13.75
C ASN A 30 11.28 3.00 13.41
N LYS A 31 10.77 2.94 12.18
CA LYS A 31 9.56 3.66 11.79
C LYS A 31 8.34 3.24 12.61
N ILE A 32 8.15 1.93 12.83
CA ILE A 32 7.04 1.39 13.62
C ILE A 32 7.08 1.92 15.06
N MET A 33 8.26 2.01 15.67
CA MET A 33 8.41 2.52 17.04
C MET A 33 8.02 3.99 17.20
N GLN A 34 8.05 4.77 16.12
CA GLN A 34 7.64 6.18 16.11
C GLN A 34 6.12 6.36 15.90
N LEU A 35 5.41 5.33 15.46
CA LEU A 35 3.97 5.39 15.21
C LEU A 35 3.20 5.30 16.54
N LYS A 36 2.27 6.26 16.74
CA LYS A 36 1.48 6.36 17.98
C LYS A 36 0.30 5.37 18.02
N LYS A 37 -0.37 5.17 16.88
CA LYS A 37 -1.57 4.34 16.80
C LYS A 37 -1.21 2.88 16.55
N LYS A 38 -1.82 1.97 17.30
CA LYS A 38 -1.62 0.52 17.17
C LYS A 38 -1.90 0.03 15.75
N GLU A 39 -2.99 0.49 15.15
CA GLU A 39 -3.36 0.10 13.79
C GLU A 39 -2.32 0.54 12.74
N ASP A 40 -1.70 1.72 12.92
CA ASP A 40 -0.64 2.20 12.01
C ASP A 40 0.61 1.35 12.15
N ARG A 41 0.94 0.92 13.37
CA ARG A 41 2.03 -0.02 13.65
C ARG A 41 1.78 -1.37 12.97
N CYS A 42 0.57 -1.92 13.11
CA CYS A 42 0.16 -3.17 12.46
C CYS A 42 0.21 -3.05 10.93
N ARG A 43 -0.28 -1.94 10.35
CA ARG A 43 -0.19 -1.69 8.89
C ARG A 43 1.26 -1.62 8.41
N SER A 44 2.12 -0.94 9.15
CA SER A 44 3.53 -0.83 8.80
C SER A 44 4.26 -2.18 8.88
N LEU A 45 3.96 -3.00 9.89
CA LEU A 45 4.47 -4.37 10.01
C LEU A 45 3.99 -5.23 8.83
N ALA A 46 2.68 -5.26 8.60
CA ALA A 46 2.07 -6.02 7.51
C ALA A 46 2.65 -5.65 6.13
N ALA A 47 2.86 -4.35 5.88
CA ALA A 47 3.47 -3.87 4.63
C ALA A 47 4.92 -4.35 4.46
N GLY A 48 5.68 -4.41 5.56
CA GLY A 48 7.05 -4.96 5.55
C GLY A 48 7.08 -6.44 5.27
N LEU A 49 6.21 -7.20 5.94
CA LEU A 49 6.09 -8.66 5.75
C LEU A 49 5.62 -9.01 4.35
N LEU A 50 4.62 -8.30 3.83
CA LEU A 50 4.10 -8.52 2.48
C LEU A 50 5.18 -8.23 1.43
N LEU A 51 5.94 -7.15 1.59
CA LEU A 51 7.02 -6.80 0.69
C LEU A 51 8.11 -7.87 0.69
N GLU A 52 8.59 -8.30 1.87
CA GLU A 52 9.60 -9.33 2.02
C GLU A 52 9.13 -10.67 1.44
N TYR A 53 7.88 -11.07 1.75
CA TYR A 53 7.27 -12.29 1.21
C TYR A 53 7.24 -12.28 -0.32
N ALA A 54 6.74 -11.19 -0.91
CA ALA A 54 6.62 -11.08 -2.35
C ALA A 54 8.00 -11.07 -3.06
N LEU A 55 8.99 -10.38 -2.48
CA LEU A 55 10.34 -10.32 -3.06
C LEU A 55 11.06 -11.67 -3.01
N ARG A 56 10.81 -12.49 -1.98
CA ARG A 56 11.38 -13.85 -1.89
C ARG A 56 10.96 -14.74 -3.04
N GLU A 57 9.79 -14.54 -3.61
CA GLU A 57 9.36 -15.27 -4.81
C GLU A 57 10.18 -14.92 -6.06
N TYR A 58 10.92 -13.81 -6.03
CA TYR A 58 11.89 -13.42 -7.06
C TYR A 58 13.34 -13.72 -6.66
N GLY A 59 13.54 -14.48 -5.59
CA GLY A 59 14.88 -14.80 -5.07
C GLY A 59 15.59 -13.61 -4.40
N ILE A 60 14.82 -12.60 -3.96
CA ILE A 60 15.33 -11.35 -3.39
C ILE A 60 14.86 -11.23 -1.93
N SER A 61 15.71 -10.62 -1.09
CA SER A 61 15.37 -10.26 0.28
C SER A 61 15.90 -8.88 0.63
N LEU A 62 15.15 -8.18 1.47
CA LEU A 62 15.60 -6.93 2.12
C LEU A 62 16.31 -7.21 3.45
N LEU A 63 16.26 -8.46 3.92
CA LEU A 63 16.90 -8.89 5.17
C LEU A 63 18.29 -9.46 4.91
N PRO A 64 19.24 -9.32 5.85
CA PRO A 64 20.53 -10.01 5.79
C PRO A 64 20.34 -11.52 5.68
N GLY A 65 21.12 -12.19 4.83
CA GLY A 65 21.04 -13.64 4.69
C GLY A 65 21.65 -14.19 3.41
N LYS A 66 21.29 -15.45 3.06
CA LYS A 66 21.81 -16.17 1.90
C LYS A 66 21.19 -15.78 0.56
N MET A 67 20.05 -15.07 0.57
CA MET A 67 19.40 -14.58 -0.63
C MET A 67 20.08 -13.28 -1.10
N GLN A 68 19.90 -12.95 -2.38
CA GLN A 68 20.39 -11.68 -2.91
C GLN A 68 19.73 -10.52 -2.15
N GLN A 69 20.53 -9.85 -1.32
CA GLN A 69 20.05 -8.72 -0.53
C GLN A 69 19.91 -7.48 -1.40
N MET A 70 18.80 -6.80 -1.25
CA MET A 70 18.50 -5.55 -1.92
C MET A 70 18.18 -4.47 -0.90
N TYR A 71 18.32 -3.22 -1.33
CA TYR A 71 17.99 -2.06 -0.50
C TYR A 71 16.87 -1.26 -1.17
N LEU A 72 16.03 -0.65 -0.34
CA LEU A 72 15.06 0.31 -0.81
C LEU A 72 15.72 1.67 -0.99
N ARG A 73 15.39 2.32 -2.09
CA ARG A 73 15.61 3.75 -2.29
C ARG A 73 14.25 4.44 -2.35
N PHE A 74 14.24 5.73 -2.11
CA PHE A 74 13.05 6.56 -2.29
C PHE A 74 13.27 7.46 -3.49
N GLY A 75 12.37 7.38 -4.47
CA GLY A 75 12.31 8.29 -5.61
C GLY A 75 11.98 9.72 -5.16
N GLU A 76 12.02 10.67 -6.10
CA GLU A 76 11.83 12.11 -5.85
C GLU A 76 10.54 12.44 -5.07
N LYS A 77 9.49 11.63 -5.23
CA LYS A 77 8.18 11.78 -4.54
C LYS A 77 7.97 10.78 -3.41
N GLY A 78 9.06 10.20 -2.89
CA GLY A 78 8.99 9.28 -1.76
C GLY A 78 8.46 7.87 -2.10
N LYS A 79 8.23 7.54 -3.39
CA LYS A 79 7.88 6.18 -3.81
C LYS A 79 9.07 5.25 -3.53
N PRO A 80 8.89 4.17 -2.75
CA PRO A 80 9.97 3.22 -2.54
C PRO A 80 10.23 2.42 -3.82
N VAL A 81 11.49 2.27 -4.17
CA VAL A 81 11.96 1.48 -5.32
C VAL A 81 13.11 0.58 -4.89
N LEU A 82 13.28 -0.55 -5.56
CA LEU A 82 14.41 -1.45 -5.33
C LEU A 82 15.68 -0.84 -5.94
N ASN A 83 16.78 -0.90 -5.18
CA ASN A 83 18.09 -0.53 -5.68
C ASN A 83 18.64 -1.64 -6.58
N GLY A 84 19.13 -1.26 -7.75
CA GLY A 84 19.75 -2.17 -8.72
C GLY A 84 18.82 -2.53 -9.89
N LYS A 85 19.39 -3.21 -10.89
CA LYS A 85 18.69 -3.63 -12.13
C LYS A 85 17.92 -4.94 -11.89
N THR A 86 16.89 -4.91 -11.05
CA THR A 86 16.06 -6.10 -10.81
C THR A 86 14.98 -6.30 -11.86
N GLY A 87 14.60 -5.26 -12.57
CA GLY A 87 13.43 -5.27 -13.44
C GLY A 87 12.10 -5.44 -12.69
N ILE A 88 12.11 -5.32 -11.36
CA ILE A 88 10.91 -5.46 -10.53
C ILE A 88 10.45 -4.08 -10.08
N HIS A 89 9.25 -3.73 -10.48
CA HIS A 89 8.51 -2.58 -9.99
C HIS A 89 7.47 -3.03 -8.97
N PHE A 90 7.27 -2.25 -7.94
CA PHE A 90 6.24 -2.54 -6.94
C PHE A 90 5.59 -1.27 -6.41
N ASN A 91 4.41 -1.44 -5.87
CA ASN A 91 3.72 -0.39 -5.13
C ASN A 91 2.92 -1.00 -3.99
N LEU A 92 2.80 -0.29 -2.87
CA LEU A 92 2.06 -0.69 -1.69
C LEU A 92 1.00 0.35 -1.37
N SER A 93 -0.15 -0.12 -0.89
CA SER A 93 -1.22 0.72 -0.33
C SER A 93 -1.82 0.06 0.89
N HIS A 94 -2.41 0.86 1.78
CA HIS A 94 -3.10 0.36 2.96
C HIS A 94 -4.24 1.28 3.37
N SER A 95 -5.37 0.70 3.73
CA SER A 95 -6.50 1.43 4.32
C SER A 95 -7.31 0.50 5.22
N GLY A 96 -7.85 1.03 6.33
CA GLY A 96 -8.57 0.23 7.31
C GLY A 96 -7.72 -0.94 7.82
N ARG A 97 -8.24 -2.16 7.66
CA ARG A 97 -7.57 -3.40 8.08
C ARG A 97 -6.74 -4.09 6.99
N TYR A 98 -6.62 -3.52 5.80
CA TYR A 98 -5.96 -4.18 4.69
C TYR A 98 -4.68 -3.46 4.26
N VAL A 99 -3.71 -4.27 3.86
CA VAL A 99 -2.49 -3.84 3.16
C VAL A 99 -2.43 -4.62 1.85
N ALA A 100 -2.22 -3.91 0.74
CA ALA A 100 -2.10 -4.50 -0.58
C ALA A 100 -0.76 -4.12 -1.23
N GLY A 101 -0.24 -5.01 -2.08
CA GLY A 101 0.97 -4.77 -2.85
C GLY A 101 0.85 -5.35 -4.25
N VAL A 102 1.36 -4.64 -5.24
CA VAL A 102 1.47 -5.09 -6.62
C VAL A 102 2.94 -5.14 -7.03
N PHE A 103 3.31 -6.18 -7.79
CA PHE A 103 4.66 -6.45 -8.28
C PHE A 103 4.61 -6.81 -9.76
N SER A 104 5.49 -6.23 -10.57
CA SER A 104 5.51 -6.42 -12.02
C SER A 104 6.90 -6.11 -12.61
N ASP A 105 7.09 -6.48 -13.85
CA ASP A 105 8.21 -6.10 -14.72
C ASP A 105 8.04 -4.69 -15.35
N LYS A 106 6.90 -4.05 -15.12
CA LYS A 106 6.58 -2.70 -15.60
C LYS A 106 6.14 -1.80 -14.45
N GLU A 107 6.14 -0.48 -14.68
CA GLU A 107 5.60 0.47 -13.72
C GLU A 107 4.16 0.13 -13.34
N VAL A 108 3.92 0.06 -12.03
CA VAL A 108 2.63 -0.32 -11.45
C VAL A 108 2.26 0.57 -10.27
N GLY A 109 0.96 0.68 -10.06
CA GLY A 109 0.39 1.31 -8.88
C GLY A 109 -0.79 0.51 -8.37
N ILE A 110 -0.99 0.55 -7.08
CA ILE A 110 -2.15 -0.04 -6.40
C ILE A 110 -2.68 0.94 -5.38
N ASP A 111 -3.98 0.95 -5.24
CA ASP A 111 -4.62 1.62 -4.13
C ASP A 111 -5.67 0.74 -3.49
N VAL A 112 -5.85 0.89 -2.19
CA VAL A 112 -6.92 0.28 -1.40
C VAL A 112 -7.47 1.34 -0.45
N GLU A 113 -8.79 1.52 -0.47
CA GLU A 113 -9.45 2.48 0.37
C GLU A 113 -10.65 1.89 1.10
N GLN A 114 -10.80 2.27 2.35
CA GLN A 114 -12.01 2.01 3.11
C GLN A 114 -13.11 2.95 2.65
N ILE A 115 -14.29 2.41 2.32
CA ILE A 115 -15.45 3.23 1.96
C ILE A 115 -15.81 4.14 3.14
N ARG A 116 -15.78 5.44 2.90
CA ARG A 116 -16.11 6.49 3.88
C ARG A 116 -17.29 7.31 3.38
N LYS A 117 -18.12 7.77 4.31
CA LYS A 117 -19.28 8.61 4.01
C LYS A 117 -18.88 10.06 3.73
N GLY A 118 -19.66 10.73 2.89
CA GLY A 118 -19.66 12.19 2.77
C GLY A 118 -18.47 12.78 2.01
N GLN A 119 -17.91 12.10 1.02
CA GLN A 119 -16.75 12.55 0.26
C GLN A 119 -17.07 13.51 -0.90
N MET A 120 -18.30 14.05 -0.97
CA MET A 120 -18.75 14.93 -2.07
C MET A 120 -17.88 16.17 -2.28
N LYS A 121 -17.41 16.81 -1.20
CA LYS A 121 -16.50 17.99 -1.30
C LYS A 121 -15.14 17.63 -1.89
N VAL A 122 -14.66 16.41 -1.64
CA VAL A 122 -13.42 15.91 -2.24
C VAL A 122 -13.64 15.63 -3.72
N ALA A 123 -14.76 14.98 -4.06
CA ALA A 123 -15.13 14.73 -5.45
C ALA A 123 -15.26 16.02 -6.27
N GLU A 124 -15.94 17.05 -5.75
CA GLU A 124 -16.08 18.35 -6.39
C GLU A 124 -14.73 18.99 -6.77
N ARG A 125 -13.71 18.78 -5.94
CA ARG A 125 -12.39 19.35 -6.14
C ARG A 125 -11.50 18.54 -7.10
N PHE A 126 -11.63 17.23 -7.11
CA PHE A 126 -10.66 16.32 -7.76
C PHE A 126 -11.21 15.48 -8.91
N PHE A 127 -12.53 15.41 -9.07
CA PHE A 127 -13.14 14.65 -10.16
C PHE A 127 -13.40 15.56 -11.36
N CYS A 128 -13.41 14.97 -12.56
CA CYS A 128 -13.86 15.74 -13.71
C CYS A 128 -15.37 15.99 -13.63
N PRO A 129 -15.89 17.01 -14.36
CA PRO A 129 -17.31 17.37 -14.29
C PRO A 129 -18.27 16.19 -14.53
N GLU A 130 -17.94 15.32 -15.47
CA GLU A 130 -18.75 14.15 -15.83
C GLU A 130 -18.82 13.13 -14.70
N GLU A 131 -17.68 12.85 -14.04
CA GLU A 131 -17.60 11.95 -12.90
C GLU A 131 -18.36 12.52 -11.69
N TYR A 132 -18.22 13.81 -11.44
CA TYR A 132 -18.92 14.47 -10.35
C TYR A 132 -20.44 14.48 -10.57
N LEU A 133 -20.91 14.79 -11.80
CA LEU A 133 -22.32 14.71 -12.16
C LEU A 133 -22.87 13.29 -12.05
N ALA A 134 -22.09 12.27 -12.43
CA ALA A 134 -22.49 10.89 -12.27
C ALA A 134 -22.63 10.52 -10.79
N LEU A 135 -21.67 10.95 -9.95
CA LEU A 135 -21.70 10.73 -8.50
C LEU A 135 -22.91 11.39 -7.83
N GLN A 136 -23.28 12.62 -8.25
CA GLN A 136 -24.46 13.31 -7.71
C GLN A 136 -25.80 12.61 -8.00
N LYS A 137 -25.88 11.83 -9.07
CA LYS A 137 -27.07 11.05 -9.43
C LYS A 137 -27.25 9.78 -8.59
N GLU A 138 -26.20 9.34 -7.91
CA GLU A 138 -26.25 8.12 -7.10
C GLU A 138 -26.90 8.37 -5.73
N LYS A 139 -27.65 7.35 -5.23
CA LYS A 139 -28.19 7.38 -3.87
C LYS A 139 -27.06 7.22 -2.84
N MET A 140 -27.17 7.88 -1.68
CA MET A 140 -26.13 8.05 -0.66
C MET A 140 -25.14 6.88 -0.49
N LYS A 141 -25.63 5.68 -0.20
CA LYS A 141 -24.78 4.50 0.03
C LYS A 141 -24.03 4.03 -1.24
N LYS A 142 -24.65 4.18 -2.39
CA LYS A 142 -24.02 3.90 -3.70
C LYS A 142 -23.04 4.99 -4.07
N ALA A 143 -23.32 6.25 -3.74
CA ALA A 143 -22.42 7.36 -3.98
C ALA A 143 -21.08 7.20 -3.24
N ASP A 144 -21.08 6.75 -1.97
CA ASP A 144 -19.86 6.49 -1.22
C ASP A 144 -19.01 5.37 -1.85
N CYS A 145 -19.66 4.29 -2.32
CA CYS A 145 -18.97 3.20 -3.04
C CYS A 145 -18.40 3.70 -4.38
N TYR A 146 -19.20 4.41 -5.16
CA TYR A 146 -18.80 4.94 -6.47
C TYR A 146 -17.67 5.96 -6.35
N PHE A 147 -17.75 6.86 -5.37
CA PHE A 147 -16.64 7.75 -5.04
C PHE A 147 -15.35 6.97 -4.76
N THR A 148 -15.42 5.97 -3.86
CA THR A 148 -14.25 5.21 -3.46
C THR A 148 -13.66 4.44 -4.64
N GLU A 149 -14.48 3.88 -5.52
CA GLU A 149 -14.05 3.19 -6.73
C GLU A 149 -13.30 4.11 -7.70
N LEU A 150 -13.85 5.29 -7.98
CA LEU A 150 -13.18 6.28 -8.84
C LEU A 150 -11.89 6.79 -8.20
N TRP A 151 -11.91 7.06 -6.89
CA TRP A 151 -10.76 7.53 -6.14
C TRP A 151 -9.60 6.54 -6.19
N THR A 152 -9.85 5.26 -5.86
CA THR A 152 -8.82 4.22 -5.89
C THR A 152 -8.25 3.99 -7.28
N ARG A 153 -9.06 4.09 -8.34
CA ARG A 153 -8.56 4.03 -9.72
C ARG A 153 -7.61 5.17 -10.04
N LYS A 154 -7.96 6.41 -9.66
CA LYS A 154 -7.11 7.60 -9.88
C LYS A 154 -5.82 7.51 -9.07
N GLU A 155 -5.90 7.15 -7.78
CA GLU A 155 -4.73 6.96 -6.92
C GLU A 155 -3.81 5.85 -7.44
N SER A 156 -4.36 4.72 -7.88
CA SER A 156 -3.57 3.64 -8.48
C SER A 156 -2.80 4.12 -9.72
N TYR A 157 -3.45 4.90 -10.59
CA TYR A 157 -2.82 5.48 -11.77
C TYR A 157 -1.70 6.47 -11.40
N ILE A 158 -1.99 7.41 -10.49
CA ILE A 158 -1.02 8.39 -9.99
C ILE A 158 0.21 7.68 -9.40
N LYS A 159 0.00 6.65 -8.60
CA LYS A 159 1.07 5.82 -8.01
C LYS A 159 1.86 5.04 -9.06
N ALA A 160 1.22 4.61 -10.15
CA ALA A 160 1.91 3.95 -11.26
C ALA A 160 2.85 4.90 -11.99
N VAL A 161 2.36 6.09 -12.36
CA VAL A 161 3.13 7.07 -13.14
C VAL A 161 4.08 7.94 -12.31
N GLY A 162 4.05 7.83 -10.98
CA GLY A 162 4.94 8.55 -10.07
C GLY A 162 4.66 10.06 -10.00
N LYS A 163 3.40 10.48 -10.17
CA LYS A 163 2.98 11.88 -10.13
C LYS A 163 2.48 12.29 -8.74
#